data_549f5fa8aba27be1527eaf1ebc06bd44
#
_entry.id   549f5fa8aba27be1527eaf1ebc06bd44
#
_cell.length_a   1.000
_cell.length_b   1.000
_cell.length_c   1.000
_cell.angle_alpha   90.00
_cell.angle_beta   90.00
_cell.angle_gamma   90.00
#
_symmetry.space_group_name_H-M   'P 1'
#
loop_
_entity.id
_entity.type
_entity.pdbx_description
1 polymer ?
#
loop_
_entity_poly.entity_id
_entity_poly.type
_entity_poly.pdbx_seq_one_letter_code
_entity_poly.pdbx_strand_id
1 'polypeptide(L)'
;MNRIATILLSALLTTASFLPARAEYVPSDQVRESQREFAADRFGIFIHWGIYSMFGQGEWYLNYGPLADEYAKAARGFYPADFNADEWAKAIKGSGARYICFTTRHHDGFSMWHTAQWMKMPKRSAANSRCDSLT
;
A
#
# COMPACT_ATOMS: atom_id res chain seq x y z
N MET A 1 -6.00 -52.53 29.89
CA MET A 1 -6.19 -51.15 29.41
C MET A 1 -7.48 -51.11 28.61
N ASN A 2 -8.39 -50.25 28.99
CA ASN A 2 -9.73 -50.22 28.40
C ASN A 2 -9.65 -49.61 26.97
N ARG A 3 -10.21 -50.26 25.95
CA ARG A 3 -10.13 -49.81 24.54
C ARG A 3 -10.59 -48.35 24.35
N ILE A 4 -11.53 -47.89 25.19
CA ILE A 4 -12.01 -46.50 25.20
C ILE A 4 -10.89 -45.56 25.66
N ALA A 5 -10.11 -45.89 26.66
CA ALA A 5 -8.99 -45.07 27.15
C ALA A 5 -7.89 -44.92 26.08
N THR A 6 -7.63 -45.99 25.31
CA THR A 6 -6.64 -45.94 24.21
C THR A 6 -7.11 -45.09 23.06
N ILE A 7 -8.41 -45.11 22.71
CA ILE A 7 -8.98 -44.28 21.65
C ILE A 7 -8.99 -42.80 22.06
N LEU A 8 -9.32 -42.48 23.30
CA LEU A 8 -9.30 -41.12 23.80
C LEU A 8 -7.88 -40.53 23.86
N LEU A 9 -6.90 -41.34 24.26
CA LEU A 9 -5.51 -40.93 24.31
C LEU A 9 -4.93 -40.68 22.90
N SER A 10 -5.26 -41.51 21.91
CA SER A 10 -4.85 -41.29 20.53
C SER A 10 -5.51 -40.09 19.89
N ALA A 11 -6.77 -39.81 20.18
CA ALA A 11 -7.47 -38.59 19.72
C ALA A 11 -6.89 -37.32 20.32
N LEU A 12 -6.45 -37.34 21.58
CA LEU A 12 -5.81 -36.21 22.25
C LEU A 12 -4.42 -35.90 21.67
N LEU A 13 -3.65 -36.97 21.33
CA LEU A 13 -2.33 -36.78 20.70
C LEU A 13 -2.42 -36.22 19.26
N THR A 14 -3.46 -36.60 18.52
CA THR A 14 -3.63 -36.10 17.15
C THR A 14 -4.08 -34.63 17.07
N THR A 15 -4.81 -34.14 18.06
CA THR A 15 -5.22 -32.73 18.10
C THR A 15 -4.08 -31.77 18.50
N ALA A 16 -3.09 -32.24 19.28
CA ALA A 16 -1.93 -31.44 19.66
C ALA A 16 -0.98 -31.15 18.45
N SER A 17 -1.05 -31.96 17.39
CA SER A 17 -0.17 -31.81 16.21
C SER A 17 -0.62 -30.76 15.20
N PHE A 18 -1.81 -30.18 15.37
CA PHE A 18 -2.38 -29.18 14.45
C PHE A 18 -2.31 -27.74 14.93
N LEU A 19 -1.63 -27.47 16.04
CA LEU A 19 -1.36 -26.07 16.41
C LEU A 19 -0.25 -25.57 15.45
N PRO A 20 -0.55 -24.57 14.58
CA PRO A 20 0.49 -23.98 13.76
C PRO A 20 1.55 -23.39 14.70
N ALA A 21 2.78 -23.86 14.58
CA ALA A 21 3.91 -23.25 15.24
C ALA A 21 4.01 -21.80 14.71
N ARG A 22 3.47 -20.86 15.46
CA ARG A 22 3.60 -19.44 15.14
C ARG A 22 5.04 -19.05 15.47
N ALA A 23 5.89 -19.04 14.45
CA ALA A 23 7.22 -18.48 14.61
C ALA A 23 7.08 -17.02 15.04
N GLU A 24 7.53 -16.70 16.24
CA GLU A 24 7.57 -15.32 16.71
C GLU A 24 8.60 -14.56 15.87
N TYR A 25 8.15 -13.50 15.23
CA TYR A 25 9.05 -12.64 14.46
C TYR A 25 9.97 -11.87 15.42
N VAL A 26 11.27 -12.12 15.33
CA VAL A 26 12.29 -11.36 16.06
C VAL A 26 12.95 -10.37 15.07
N PRO A 27 12.69 -9.08 15.19
CA PRO A 27 13.31 -8.09 14.31
C PRO A 27 14.83 -8.03 14.51
N SER A 28 15.58 -7.83 13.42
CA SER A 28 17.01 -7.58 13.49
C SER A 28 17.33 -6.27 14.22
N ASP A 29 18.56 -6.10 14.66
CA ASP A 29 18.98 -4.87 15.35
C ASP A 29 18.80 -3.62 14.47
N GLN A 30 19.06 -3.74 13.16
CA GLN A 30 18.82 -2.68 12.20
C GLN A 30 17.32 -2.30 12.14
N VAL A 31 16.42 -3.27 12.13
CA VAL A 31 14.97 -3.02 12.13
C VAL A 31 14.54 -2.34 13.43
N ARG A 32 15.07 -2.78 14.58
CA ARG A 32 14.78 -2.15 15.88
C ARG A 32 15.25 -0.70 15.94
N GLU A 33 16.43 -0.41 15.36
CA GLU A 33 16.94 0.96 15.30
C GLU A 33 16.04 1.84 14.44
N SER A 34 15.71 1.40 13.22
CA SER A 34 14.78 2.13 12.34
C SER A 34 13.41 2.37 12.98
N GLN A 35 12.91 1.41 13.76
CA GLN A 35 11.65 1.59 14.52
C GLN A 35 11.79 2.65 15.61
N ARG A 36 12.94 2.71 16.30
CA ARG A 36 13.20 3.74 17.33
C ARG A 36 13.29 5.12 16.70
N GLU A 37 14.03 5.26 15.58
CA GLU A 37 14.15 6.50 14.82
C GLU A 37 12.77 6.99 14.36
N PHE A 38 11.99 6.11 13.73
CA PHE A 38 10.63 6.44 13.29
C PHE A 38 9.72 6.85 14.45
N ALA A 39 9.80 6.14 15.58
CA ALA A 39 9.02 6.49 16.77
C ALA A 39 9.42 7.85 17.37
N ALA A 40 10.69 8.25 17.21
CA ALA A 40 11.19 9.55 17.66
C ALA A 40 10.73 10.71 16.77
N ASP A 41 10.46 10.44 15.49
CA ASP A 41 10.02 11.46 14.53
C ASP A 41 8.60 11.97 14.79
N ARG A 42 7.72 11.17 15.38
CA ARG A 42 6.38 11.47 15.93
C ARG A 42 5.40 12.16 14.99
N PHE A 43 5.82 13.19 14.24
CA PHE A 43 4.95 13.99 13.38
C PHE A 43 5.37 13.89 11.92
N GLY A 44 4.46 13.38 11.09
CA GLY A 44 4.62 13.30 9.64
C GLY A 44 3.40 13.82 8.91
N ILE A 45 3.57 14.14 7.63
CA ILE A 45 2.47 14.54 6.76
C ILE A 45 2.22 13.43 5.75
N PHE A 46 0.96 13.01 5.64
CA PHE A 46 0.50 12.09 4.63
C PHE A 46 -0.04 12.87 3.43
N ILE A 47 0.49 12.61 2.23
CA ILE A 47 0.05 13.28 1.00
C ILE A 47 -0.68 12.25 0.14
N HIS A 48 -1.97 12.50 -0.08
CA HIS A 48 -2.81 11.80 -1.01
C HIS A 48 -2.96 12.64 -2.28
N TRP A 49 -2.28 12.25 -3.35
CA TRP A 49 -2.29 13.00 -4.59
C TRP A 49 -2.12 12.08 -5.79
N GLY A 50 -2.97 12.25 -6.79
CA GLY A 50 -3.02 11.45 -8.00
C GLY A 50 -4.02 12.00 -8.99
N ILE A 51 -4.26 11.32 -10.11
CA ILE A 51 -5.21 11.79 -11.13
C ILE A 51 -6.64 11.98 -10.57
N TYR A 52 -7.03 11.23 -9.55
CA TYR A 52 -8.31 11.39 -8.86
C TYR A 52 -8.49 12.80 -8.27
N SER A 53 -7.40 13.50 -7.95
CA SER A 53 -7.44 14.87 -7.41
C SER A 53 -8.03 15.87 -8.41
N MET A 54 -7.94 15.59 -9.73
CA MET A 54 -8.51 16.45 -10.77
C MET A 54 -10.03 16.49 -10.73
N PHE A 55 -10.66 15.43 -10.26
CA PHE A 55 -12.12 15.30 -10.27
C PHE A 55 -12.80 15.87 -9.02
N GLY A 56 -12.05 16.03 -7.93
CA GLY A 56 -12.61 16.50 -6.65
C GLY A 56 -13.64 15.55 -6.03
N GLN A 57 -13.64 14.27 -6.44
CA GLN A 57 -14.61 13.25 -6.01
C GLN A 57 -14.01 12.21 -5.05
N GLY A 58 -12.76 12.42 -4.64
CA GLY A 58 -12.02 11.49 -3.79
C GLY A 58 -11.37 10.33 -4.54
N GLU A 59 -10.57 9.59 -3.81
CA GLU A 59 -9.70 8.51 -4.34
C GLU A 59 -10.46 7.24 -4.76
N TRP A 60 -11.74 7.15 -4.39
CA TRP A 60 -12.64 6.05 -4.77
C TRP A 60 -13.44 6.33 -6.05
N TYR A 61 -13.28 7.50 -6.67
CA TYR A 61 -14.11 7.93 -7.79
C TYR A 61 -14.16 6.91 -8.95
N LEU A 62 -13.06 6.25 -9.29
CA LEU A 62 -13.04 5.21 -10.31
C LEU A 62 -14.01 4.05 -10.00
N ASN A 63 -14.26 3.73 -8.74
CA ASN A 63 -15.05 2.57 -8.35
C ASN A 63 -16.58 2.77 -8.52
N TYR A 64 -17.03 4.01 -8.51
CA TYR A 64 -18.46 4.37 -8.65
C TYR A 64 -18.73 5.49 -9.66
N GLY A 65 -17.71 5.95 -10.34
CA GLY A 65 -17.75 7.06 -11.31
C GLY A 65 -17.62 6.57 -12.76
N PRO A 66 -16.67 7.11 -13.53
CA PRO A 66 -16.52 6.86 -14.96
C PRO A 66 -16.06 5.44 -15.27
N LEU A 67 -16.20 5.07 -16.55
CA LEU A 67 -15.56 3.87 -17.07
C LEU A 67 -14.03 3.99 -16.94
N ALA A 68 -13.36 2.90 -16.64
CA ALA A 68 -11.93 2.89 -16.37
C ALA A 68 -11.08 3.41 -17.56
N ASP A 69 -11.55 3.21 -18.81
CA ASP A 69 -10.87 3.75 -20.00
C ASP A 69 -10.97 5.28 -20.08
N GLU A 70 -12.09 5.85 -19.68
CA GLU A 70 -12.28 7.30 -19.64
C GLU A 70 -11.44 7.91 -18.50
N TYR A 71 -11.43 7.25 -17.36
CA TYR A 71 -10.59 7.63 -16.24
C TYR A 71 -9.10 7.63 -16.60
N ALA A 72 -8.61 6.58 -17.26
CA ALA A 72 -7.23 6.50 -17.69
C ALA A 72 -6.84 7.59 -18.72
N LYS A 73 -7.77 7.98 -19.61
CA LYS A 73 -7.55 9.10 -20.56
C LYS A 73 -7.33 10.43 -19.83
N ALA A 74 -7.93 10.63 -18.67
CA ALA A 74 -7.77 11.83 -17.88
C ALA A 74 -6.32 12.04 -17.38
N ALA A 75 -5.51 10.98 -17.30
CA ALA A 75 -4.10 11.10 -16.97
C ALA A 75 -3.32 12.02 -17.92
N ARG A 76 -3.73 12.11 -19.20
CA ARG A 76 -3.13 13.03 -20.17
C ARG A 76 -3.41 14.50 -19.87
N GLY A 77 -4.47 14.78 -19.13
CA GLY A 77 -4.84 16.12 -18.65
C GLY A 77 -4.26 16.46 -17.30
N PHE A 78 -3.61 15.53 -16.63
CA PHE A 78 -2.97 15.79 -15.35
C PHE A 78 -1.69 16.61 -15.56
N TYR A 79 -1.85 17.91 -15.42
CA TYR A 79 -0.75 18.86 -15.58
C TYR A 79 -0.73 19.83 -14.40
N PRO A 80 -0.01 19.52 -13.32
CA PRO A 80 0.08 20.38 -12.14
C PRO A 80 1.06 21.55 -12.40
N ALA A 81 0.60 22.57 -13.12
CA ALA A 81 1.42 23.71 -13.58
C ALA A 81 2.12 24.44 -12.44
N ASP A 82 1.47 24.55 -11.29
CA ASP A 82 1.97 25.27 -10.12
C ASP A 82 2.68 24.37 -9.09
N PHE A 83 2.94 23.11 -9.46
CA PHE A 83 3.63 22.20 -8.55
C PHE A 83 5.11 22.57 -8.43
N ASN A 84 5.54 22.84 -7.20
CA ASN A 84 6.93 23.07 -6.86
C ASN A 84 7.31 22.19 -5.65
N ALA A 85 8.12 21.17 -5.90
CA ALA A 85 8.52 20.21 -4.87
C ALA A 85 9.30 20.85 -3.73
N ASP A 86 10.14 21.86 -4.03
CA ASP A 86 10.94 22.57 -3.02
C ASP A 86 10.07 23.43 -2.11
N GLU A 87 9.05 24.09 -2.64
CA GLU A 87 8.10 24.87 -1.84
C GLU A 87 7.26 23.94 -0.94
N TRP A 88 6.81 22.83 -1.46
CA TRP A 88 6.12 21.81 -0.66
C TRP A 88 6.99 21.29 0.46
N ALA A 89 8.24 20.91 0.15
CA ALA A 89 9.18 20.42 1.15
C ALA A 89 9.48 21.47 2.23
N LYS A 90 9.64 22.75 1.86
CA LYS A 90 9.84 23.85 2.79
C LYS A 90 8.62 24.08 3.69
N ALA A 91 7.41 24.08 3.12
CA ALA A 91 6.18 24.24 3.88
C ALA A 91 5.98 23.09 4.88
N ILE A 92 6.19 21.86 4.44
CA ILE A 92 6.09 20.66 5.27
C ILE A 92 7.12 20.69 6.40
N LYS A 93 8.38 21.01 6.09
CA LYS A 93 9.44 21.17 7.09
C LYS A 93 9.10 22.31 8.08
N GLY A 94 8.58 23.42 7.58
CA GLY A 94 8.14 24.57 8.38
C GLY A 94 6.99 24.26 9.33
N SER A 95 6.18 23.26 9.04
CA SER A 95 5.12 22.76 9.94
C SER A 95 5.64 21.97 11.14
N GLY A 96 6.94 21.61 11.15
CA GLY A 96 7.55 20.76 12.16
C GLY A 96 7.49 19.25 11.82
N ALA A 97 6.99 18.88 10.65
CA ALA A 97 6.97 17.48 10.23
C ALA A 97 8.40 16.96 9.99
N ARG A 98 8.61 15.72 10.40
CA ARG A 98 9.90 15.03 10.33
C ARG A 98 9.98 14.08 9.14
N TYR A 99 8.84 13.63 8.62
CA TYR A 99 8.75 12.75 7.47
C TYR A 99 7.50 13.04 6.63
N ILE A 100 7.54 12.56 5.40
CA ILE A 100 6.43 12.61 4.45
C ILE A 100 6.10 11.18 4.04
N CYS A 101 4.82 10.84 4.04
CA CYS A 101 4.31 9.63 3.44
C CYS A 101 3.51 10.02 2.18
N PHE A 102 4.03 9.66 1.01
CA PHE A 102 3.39 10.00 -0.26
C PHE A 102 2.73 8.76 -0.87
N THR A 103 1.47 8.86 -1.28
CA THR A 103 0.79 7.76 -1.96
C THR A 103 1.33 7.60 -3.38
N THR A 104 2.07 6.52 -3.61
CA THR A 104 2.62 6.19 -4.93
C THR A 104 1.56 5.64 -5.88
N ARG A 105 0.52 5.06 -5.31
CA ARG A 105 -0.68 4.51 -5.95
C ARG A 105 -1.78 4.48 -4.92
N HIS A 106 -3.00 4.78 -5.32
CA HIS A 106 -4.16 4.76 -4.43
C HIS A 106 -5.20 3.71 -4.88
N HIS A 107 -6.46 3.86 -4.44
CA HIS A 107 -7.56 2.92 -4.75
C HIS A 107 -7.91 2.83 -6.23
N ASP A 108 -7.60 3.86 -7.02
CA ASP A 108 -7.75 3.87 -8.47
C ASP A 108 -6.74 2.92 -9.18
N GLY A 109 -5.73 2.46 -8.46
CA GLY A 109 -4.69 1.59 -9.01
C GLY A 109 -3.74 2.28 -9.99
N PHE A 110 -3.88 3.59 -10.20
CA PHE A 110 -3.06 4.35 -11.12
C PHE A 110 -1.71 4.73 -10.50
N SER A 111 -0.61 4.43 -11.20
CA SER A 111 0.73 4.87 -10.81
C SER A 111 1.09 6.16 -11.52
N MET A 112 1.52 7.17 -10.76
CA MET A 112 1.89 8.48 -11.30
C MET A 112 3.20 8.49 -12.09
N TRP A 113 3.97 7.40 -12.03
CA TRP A 113 5.27 7.24 -12.67
C TRP A 113 5.56 5.80 -13.04
N HIS A 114 6.52 5.61 -13.93
CA HIS A 114 6.97 4.27 -14.35
C HIS A 114 7.75 3.58 -13.23
N THR A 115 7.35 2.35 -12.90
CA THR A 115 8.10 1.49 -11.97
C THR A 115 8.44 0.17 -12.65
N ALA A 116 9.70 -0.28 -12.54
CA ALA A 116 10.13 -1.57 -13.08
C ALA A 116 9.37 -2.77 -12.45
N GLN A 117 8.86 -2.61 -11.24
CA GLN A 117 8.05 -3.61 -10.55
C GLN A 117 6.65 -3.75 -11.16
N TRP A 118 6.11 -2.69 -11.73
CA TRP A 118 4.82 -2.71 -12.41
C TRP A 118 4.79 -3.66 -13.60
N MET A 119 5.88 -3.69 -14.37
CA MET A 119 6.00 -4.57 -15.54
C MET A 119 6.18 -6.05 -15.18
N LYS A 120 6.52 -6.37 -13.91
CA LYS A 120 6.73 -7.74 -13.42
C LYS A 120 5.51 -8.32 -12.70
N MET A 121 4.48 -7.54 -12.44
CA MET A 121 3.26 -8.07 -11.84
C MET A 121 2.45 -8.85 -12.86
N PRO A 122 1.96 -10.06 -12.52
CA PRO A 122 1.03 -10.77 -13.38
C PRO A 122 -0.22 -9.90 -13.61
N LYS A 123 -0.64 -9.78 -14.85
CA LYS A 123 -1.85 -9.02 -15.25
C LYS A 123 -3.06 -9.52 -14.48
N ARG A 124 -3.40 -8.87 -13.40
CA ARG A 124 -4.51 -9.25 -12.52
C ARG A 124 -5.69 -8.30 -12.67
N SER A 125 -6.43 -8.40 -13.72
CA SER A 125 -7.66 -7.69 -14.07
C SER A 125 -7.49 -6.66 -15.19
N ALA A 126 -8.60 -6.42 -15.89
CA ALA A 126 -8.69 -5.47 -17.01
C ALA A 126 -8.32 -4.02 -16.61
N ALA A 127 -8.42 -3.65 -15.33
CA ALA A 127 -8.01 -2.33 -14.85
C ALA A 127 -6.48 -2.14 -14.86
N ASN A 128 -5.71 -3.23 -14.69
CA ASN A 128 -4.25 -3.16 -14.64
C ASN A 128 -3.58 -3.20 -16.02
N SER A 129 -4.26 -3.70 -17.05
CA SER A 129 -3.71 -3.76 -18.42
C SER A 129 -3.75 -2.42 -19.17
N ARG A 130 -4.33 -1.38 -18.58
CA ARG A 130 -4.61 -0.11 -19.26
C ARG A 130 -3.60 1.00 -19.01
N CYS A 131 -2.73 0.85 -18.02
CA CYS A 131 -1.61 1.78 -17.84
C CYS A 131 -0.49 1.56 -18.87
N ASP A 132 -0.40 0.36 -19.49
CA ASP A 132 0.62 0.05 -20.49
C ASP A 132 0.40 0.81 -21.81
N SER A 133 -0.79 1.39 -22.02
CA SER A 133 -1.15 2.10 -23.27
C SER A 133 -0.88 3.62 -23.25
N LEU A 134 -0.31 4.12 -22.16
CA LEU A 134 0.03 5.55 -22.01
C LEU A 134 1.53 5.85 -22.23
N THR A 135 2.32 4.84 -22.69
CA THR A 135 3.73 5.02 -23.11
C THR A 135 3.84 5.44 -24.56
#